data_44af56464ca3eb53b5125ff9d3a919ef
#
_entry.id   44af56464ca3eb53b5125ff9d3a919ef
#
_cell.length_a   1.000
_cell.length_b   1.000
_cell.length_c   1.000
_cell.angle_alpha   90.00
_cell.angle_beta   90.00
_cell.angle_gamma   90.00
#
_symmetry.space_group_name_H-M   'P 1'
#
loop_
_entity.id
_entity.type
_entity.pdbx_description
1 polymer ?
#
loop_
_entity_poly.entity_id
_entity_poly.type
_entity_poly.pdbx_seq_one_letter_code
_entity_poly.pdbx_strand_id
1 'polypeptide(L)'
;NVVQYVKRKAKSLWLPFVLINLFFTVTQNFFLKIGIYSTDAGASVLPVTPLDTSAAIKKVLGNIIFSGGSQLAGATWFLRSLFCITIVNAVITYLLKNIISKKTYVFIAMVVAAIGMQLVNNNVGSISLLVEKIGLQSFFAGYFAYLIGMILKKTTYMQFVKQHTLSCFLLSGVGLLLLNFIGKIQLNVGHVENVAFFALSSLLGWILIYIVSINSKWIASCVEYIGRHSVWILGLHFLSFKIVTMVYLKIVPESNVTLAAYPVVYENNRLWIAYMLIGIIAPLLVGYIWHKLFSFLKSMEIYRNNA
;
A
#
# COMPACT_ATOMS: atom_id res chain seq x y z
N ASN A 1 -18.92 1.69 19.18
CA ASN A 1 -18.70 3.13 19.26
C ASN A 1 -17.78 3.58 18.09
N VAL A 2 -18.31 4.47 17.24
CA VAL A 2 -17.58 4.97 16.04
C VAL A 2 -16.28 5.66 16.44
N VAL A 3 -16.27 6.45 17.53
CA VAL A 3 -15.09 7.17 18.01
C VAL A 3 -13.95 6.19 18.37
N GLN A 4 -14.24 5.09 19.05
CA GLN A 4 -13.22 4.07 19.36
C GLN A 4 -12.70 3.39 18.10
N TYR A 5 -13.57 3.16 17.11
CA TYR A 5 -13.18 2.60 15.82
C TYR A 5 -12.24 3.56 15.09
N VAL A 6 -12.58 4.87 15.02
CA VAL A 6 -11.73 5.91 14.41
C VAL A 6 -10.36 5.98 15.09
N LYS A 7 -10.33 6.04 16.44
CA LYS A 7 -9.06 6.07 17.20
C LYS A 7 -8.18 4.85 16.88
N ARG A 8 -8.78 3.64 16.83
CA ARG A 8 -8.05 2.42 16.47
C ARG A 8 -7.48 2.47 15.05
N LYS A 9 -8.27 2.97 14.07
CA LYS A 9 -7.81 3.12 12.68
C LYS A 9 -6.77 4.21 12.53
N ALA A 10 -6.89 5.32 13.25
CA ALA A 10 -5.86 6.35 13.30
C ALA A 10 -4.53 5.78 13.82
N LYS A 11 -4.53 4.99 14.88
CA LYS A 11 -3.32 4.35 15.42
C LYS A 11 -2.71 3.33 14.45
N SER A 12 -3.52 2.58 13.70
CA SER A 12 -3.04 1.49 12.85
C SER A 12 -2.73 1.88 11.40
N LEU A 13 -3.28 2.99 10.89
CA LEU A 13 -3.13 3.39 9.49
C LEU A 13 -2.57 4.81 9.35
N TRP A 14 -3.21 5.81 9.99
CA TRP A 14 -2.80 7.19 9.87
C TRP A 14 -1.46 7.48 10.56
N LEU A 15 -1.27 7.00 11.79
CA LEU A 15 -0.02 7.23 12.52
C LEU A 15 1.20 6.62 11.81
N PRO A 16 1.19 5.36 11.34
CA PRO A 16 2.29 4.83 10.54
C PRO A 16 2.53 5.62 9.24
N PHE A 17 1.48 6.05 8.54
CA PHE A 17 1.61 6.91 7.37
C PHE A 17 2.37 8.20 7.71
N VAL A 18 1.97 8.89 8.76
CA VAL A 18 2.62 10.16 9.19
C VAL A 18 4.06 9.92 9.60
N LEU A 19 4.34 8.90 10.40
CA LEU A 19 5.70 8.61 10.90
C LEU A 19 6.67 8.24 9.77
N ILE A 20 6.25 7.41 8.81
CA ILE A 20 7.07 7.03 7.66
C ILE A 20 7.38 8.27 6.80
N ASN A 21 6.36 9.08 6.48
CA ASN A 21 6.56 10.29 5.68
C ASN A 21 7.37 11.35 6.43
N LEU A 22 7.22 11.47 7.75
CA LEU A 22 8.04 12.34 8.59
C LEU A 22 9.52 11.92 8.52
N PHE A 23 9.81 10.63 8.68
CA PHE A 23 11.16 10.10 8.57
C PHE A 23 11.82 10.49 7.24
N PHE A 24 11.15 10.24 6.12
CA PHE A 24 11.69 10.59 4.80
C PHE A 24 11.74 12.11 4.54
N THR A 25 10.89 12.89 5.18
CA THR A 25 10.95 14.36 5.08
C THR A 25 12.18 14.90 5.81
N VAL A 26 12.42 14.43 7.04
CA VAL A 26 13.58 14.86 7.86
C VAL A 26 14.91 14.40 7.23
N THR A 27 14.93 13.20 6.65
CA THR A 27 16.15 12.65 6.03
C THR A 27 16.35 13.07 4.58
N GLN A 28 15.45 13.85 3.97
CA GLN A 28 15.49 14.18 2.54
C GLN A 28 16.81 14.80 2.08
N ASN A 29 17.28 15.84 2.78
CA ASN A 29 18.52 16.53 2.43
C ASN A 29 19.76 15.65 2.65
N PHE A 30 19.72 14.77 3.65
CA PHE A 30 20.76 13.77 3.85
C PHE A 30 20.79 12.76 2.69
N PHE A 31 19.63 12.26 2.24
CA PHE A 31 19.54 11.35 1.10
C PHE A 31 19.95 11.99 -0.23
N LEU A 32 19.74 13.30 -0.40
CA LEU A 32 20.30 14.06 -1.52
C LEU A 32 21.83 14.08 -1.45
N LYS A 33 22.40 14.36 -0.27
CA LYS A 33 23.85 14.42 -0.09
C LYS A 33 24.58 13.09 -0.40
N ILE A 34 23.95 11.96 -0.08
CA ILE A 34 24.54 10.62 -0.34
C ILE A 34 24.10 9.99 -1.67
N GLY A 35 23.38 10.74 -2.53
CA GLY A 35 23.00 10.30 -3.88
C GLY A 35 21.83 9.31 -3.96
N ILE A 36 21.10 9.05 -2.87
CA ILE A 36 19.86 8.25 -2.88
C ILE A 36 18.73 9.01 -3.59
N TYR A 37 18.70 10.32 -3.45
CA TYR A 37 17.92 11.24 -4.26
C TYR A 37 18.82 12.03 -5.20
N SER A 38 18.24 12.60 -6.28
CA SER A 38 18.91 13.57 -7.14
C SER A 38 18.03 14.79 -7.37
N THR A 39 18.66 15.94 -7.56
CA THR A 39 17.99 17.16 -8.05
C THR A 39 17.75 17.12 -9.56
N ASP A 40 18.51 16.32 -10.27
CA ASP A 40 18.49 16.23 -11.72
C ASP A 40 17.51 15.17 -12.20
N ALA A 41 16.75 15.50 -13.25
CA ALA A 41 15.92 14.54 -13.95
C ALA A 41 16.82 13.68 -14.86
N GLY A 42 16.56 12.37 -14.89
CA GLY A 42 17.30 11.45 -15.76
C GLY A 42 16.45 10.23 -16.09
N ALA A 43 17.03 9.28 -16.84
CA ALA A 43 16.36 8.01 -17.07
C ALA A 43 16.10 7.32 -15.72
N SER A 44 14.82 7.03 -15.45
CA SER A 44 14.37 6.43 -14.18
C SER A 44 14.68 7.26 -12.92
N VAL A 45 14.95 8.57 -13.03
CA VAL A 45 15.19 9.45 -11.88
C VAL A 45 14.10 10.50 -11.81
N LEU A 46 13.41 10.55 -10.68
CA LEU A 46 12.47 11.63 -10.34
C LEU A 46 13.20 12.68 -9.50
N PRO A 47 13.31 13.93 -9.97
CA PRO A 47 14.04 14.97 -9.26
C PRO A 47 13.39 15.31 -7.92
N VAL A 48 14.21 15.51 -6.90
CA VAL A 48 13.79 15.87 -5.55
C VAL A 48 14.46 17.17 -5.15
N THR A 49 13.68 18.18 -4.82
CA THR A 49 14.22 19.48 -4.40
C THR A 49 14.75 19.45 -2.96
N PRO A 50 15.87 20.11 -2.65
CA PRO A 50 16.30 20.32 -1.27
C PRO A 50 15.22 21.04 -0.46
N LEU A 51 15.10 20.69 0.83
CA LEU A 51 14.15 21.32 1.72
C LEU A 51 14.87 22.35 2.60
N ASP A 52 14.42 23.60 2.55
CA ASP A 52 14.67 24.57 3.60
C ASP A 52 13.72 24.31 4.80
N THR A 53 13.91 25.03 5.89
CA THR A 53 13.10 24.87 7.11
C THR A 53 11.61 25.11 6.84
N SER A 54 11.26 26.11 6.04
CA SER A 54 9.87 26.45 5.71
C SER A 54 9.20 25.36 4.88
N ALA A 55 9.90 24.89 3.83
CA ALA A 55 9.43 23.78 2.99
C ALA A 55 9.30 22.48 3.78
N ALA A 56 10.24 22.18 4.68
CA ALA A 56 10.17 21.01 5.55
C ALA A 56 8.94 21.07 6.48
N ILE A 57 8.67 22.21 7.13
CA ILE A 57 7.48 22.39 7.97
C ILE A 57 6.20 22.22 7.14
N LYS A 58 6.09 22.87 5.99
CA LYS A 58 4.94 22.74 5.09
C LYS A 58 4.71 21.28 4.68
N LYS A 59 5.79 20.55 4.35
CA LYS A 59 5.73 19.15 3.97
C LYS A 59 5.27 18.25 5.12
N VAL A 60 5.76 18.50 6.34
CA VAL A 60 5.33 17.78 7.56
C VAL A 60 3.83 18.03 7.83
N LEU A 61 3.38 19.28 7.79
CA LEU A 61 1.96 19.59 7.95
C LEU A 61 1.11 18.95 6.84
N GLY A 62 1.59 18.98 5.59
CA GLY A 62 0.97 18.28 4.47
C GLY A 62 0.84 16.79 4.70
N ASN A 63 1.85 16.13 5.25
CA ASN A 63 1.80 14.70 5.59
C ASN A 63 0.70 14.40 6.64
N ILE A 64 0.50 15.26 7.62
CA ILE A 64 -0.54 15.09 8.65
C ILE A 64 -1.95 15.08 8.02
N ILE A 65 -2.20 15.95 7.04
CA ILE A 65 -3.50 16.12 6.38
C ILE A 65 -3.60 15.36 5.03
N PHE A 66 -2.67 14.45 4.74
CA PHE A 66 -2.62 13.64 3.52
C PHE A 66 -2.34 14.41 2.21
N SER A 67 -2.00 15.69 2.25
CA SER A 67 -1.63 16.48 1.06
C SER A 67 -0.16 16.43 0.71
N GLY A 68 0.66 15.76 1.54
CA GLY A 68 2.09 15.56 1.34
C GLY A 68 2.44 14.11 1.07
N GLY A 69 3.70 13.91 0.69
CA GLY A 69 4.29 12.59 0.51
C GLY A 69 5.78 12.70 0.22
N SER A 70 6.51 11.62 0.45
CA SER A 70 7.92 11.51 0.09
C SER A 70 8.10 10.39 -0.94
N GLN A 71 9.03 10.56 -1.88
CA GLN A 71 9.26 9.61 -2.97
C GLN A 71 9.47 8.18 -2.45
N LEU A 72 10.41 7.98 -1.50
CA LEU A 72 10.69 6.66 -0.91
C LEU A 72 9.57 6.15 0.00
N ALA A 73 8.64 7.00 0.42
CA ALA A 73 7.41 6.61 1.09
C ALA A 73 6.24 6.42 0.10
N GLY A 74 6.50 6.38 -1.19
CA GLY A 74 5.48 6.37 -2.23
C GLY A 74 4.37 5.34 -2.02
N ALA A 75 4.69 4.13 -1.59
CA ALA A 75 3.70 3.08 -1.34
C ALA A 75 2.76 3.36 -0.14
N THR A 76 3.05 4.35 0.69
CA THR A 76 2.18 4.71 1.82
C THR A 76 0.83 5.32 1.40
N TRP A 77 0.65 5.62 0.08
CA TRP A 77 -0.65 5.99 -0.48
C TRP A 77 -1.75 4.98 -0.10
N PHE A 78 -1.38 3.71 0.03
CA PHE A 78 -2.30 2.64 0.41
C PHE A 78 -2.85 2.83 1.83
N LEU A 79 -1.99 3.19 2.80
CA LEU A 79 -2.42 3.46 4.19
C LEU A 79 -3.40 4.64 4.24
N ARG A 80 -3.09 5.70 3.50
CA ARG A 80 -3.95 6.89 3.36
C ARG A 80 -5.32 6.52 2.80
N SER A 81 -5.34 5.85 1.65
CA SER A 81 -6.59 5.44 0.99
C SER A 81 -7.41 4.50 1.89
N LEU A 82 -6.77 3.50 2.51
CA LEU A 82 -7.45 2.56 3.40
C LEU A 82 -7.99 3.24 4.66
N PHE A 83 -7.26 4.22 5.22
CA PHE A 83 -7.77 5.01 6.35
C PHE A 83 -9.04 5.76 5.94
N CYS A 84 -9.01 6.53 4.86
CA CYS A 84 -10.17 7.27 4.37
C CYS A 84 -11.36 6.34 4.07
N ILE A 85 -11.13 5.23 3.38
CA ILE A 85 -12.16 4.22 3.06
C ILE A 85 -12.83 3.70 4.36
N THR A 86 -12.03 3.31 5.33
CA THR A 86 -12.57 2.72 6.57
C THR A 86 -13.33 3.74 7.41
N ILE A 87 -12.91 5.01 7.44
CA ILE A 87 -13.60 6.08 8.15
C ILE A 87 -14.91 6.44 7.44
N VAL A 88 -14.86 6.68 6.13
CA VAL A 88 -16.05 6.99 5.32
C VAL A 88 -17.09 5.87 5.46
N ASN A 89 -16.68 4.61 5.32
CA ASN A 89 -17.58 3.47 5.50
C ASN A 89 -18.19 3.41 6.90
N ALA A 90 -17.42 3.68 7.96
CA ALA A 90 -17.90 3.66 9.32
C ALA A 90 -18.92 4.77 9.58
N VAL A 91 -18.65 5.99 9.09
CA VAL A 91 -19.54 7.15 9.23
C VAL A 91 -20.85 6.91 8.48
N ILE A 92 -20.79 6.53 7.21
CA ILE A 92 -21.98 6.29 6.39
C ILE A 92 -22.81 5.14 6.98
N THR A 93 -22.17 4.04 7.38
CA THR A 93 -22.88 2.92 8.03
C THR A 93 -23.56 3.36 9.32
N TYR A 94 -22.92 4.23 10.12
CA TYR A 94 -23.50 4.76 11.35
C TYR A 94 -24.73 5.65 11.08
N LEU A 95 -24.63 6.54 10.10
CA LEU A 95 -25.71 7.45 9.72
C LEU A 95 -26.92 6.70 9.13
N LEU A 96 -26.67 5.69 8.30
CA LEU A 96 -27.71 4.99 7.55
C LEU A 96 -28.25 3.72 8.23
N LYS A 97 -27.71 3.32 9.38
CA LYS A 97 -28.05 2.05 10.06
C LYS A 97 -29.55 1.86 10.37
N ASN A 98 -30.26 2.95 10.61
CA ASN A 98 -31.69 2.95 10.95
C ASN A 98 -32.59 3.27 9.75
N ILE A 99 -32.02 3.62 8.59
CA ILE A 99 -32.74 4.11 7.40
C ILE A 99 -32.81 3.01 6.34
N ILE A 100 -31.70 2.32 6.09
CA ILE A 100 -31.63 1.29 5.05
C ILE A 100 -30.98 0.01 5.57
N SER A 101 -31.34 -1.12 4.96
CA SER A 101 -30.73 -2.40 5.29
C SER A 101 -29.24 -2.43 4.94
N LYS A 102 -28.46 -3.25 5.66
CA LYS A 102 -27.03 -3.42 5.36
C LYS A 102 -26.80 -3.91 3.93
N LYS A 103 -27.69 -4.76 3.39
CA LYS A 103 -27.58 -5.26 2.01
C LYS A 103 -27.76 -4.13 1.01
N THR A 104 -28.82 -3.32 1.18
CA THR A 104 -29.12 -2.15 0.36
C THR A 104 -28.00 -1.14 0.38
N TYR A 105 -27.46 -0.85 1.58
CA TYR A 105 -26.31 0.03 1.75
C TYR A 105 -25.10 -0.46 0.92
N VAL A 106 -24.70 -1.74 1.07
CA VAL A 106 -23.55 -2.28 0.35
C VAL A 106 -23.75 -2.20 -1.16
N PHE A 107 -24.97 -2.49 -1.66
CA PHE A 107 -25.28 -2.39 -3.08
C PHE A 107 -25.13 -0.96 -3.59
N ILE A 108 -25.78 0.02 -2.94
CA ILE A 108 -25.70 1.44 -3.32
C ILE A 108 -24.25 1.92 -3.26
N ALA A 109 -23.52 1.59 -2.19
CA ALA A 109 -22.12 1.98 -2.04
C ALA A 109 -21.22 1.39 -3.14
N MET A 110 -21.49 0.15 -3.58
CA MET A 110 -20.76 -0.45 -4.71
C MET A 110 -21.05 0.28 -6.03
N VAL A 111 -22.29 0.64 -6.30
CA VAL A 111 -22.67 1.41 -7.50
C VAL A 111 -21.97 2.78 -7.49
N VAL A 112 -22.02 3.49 -6.35
CA VAL A 112 -21.36 4.81 -6.21
C VAL A 112 -19.83 4.67 -6.37
N ALA A 113 -19.23 3.65 -5.79
CA ALA A 113 -17.79 3.41 -5.93
C ALA A 113 -17.40 3.07 -7.38
N ALA A 114 -18.22 2.28 -8.07
CA ALA A 114 -18.03 1.95 -9.49
C ALA A 114 -18.11 3.18 -10.40
N ILE A 115 -19.13 4.03 -10.21
CA ILE A 115 -19.28 5.29 -10.94
C ILE A 115 -18.10 6.23 -10.64
N GLY A 116 -17.74 6.41 -9.36
CA GLY A 116 -16.62 7.24 -8.95
C GLY A 116 -15.29 6.77 -9.52
N MET A 117 -15.06 5.47 -9.60
CA MET A 117 -13.89 4.87 -10.23
C MET A 117 -13.80 5.23 -11.72
N GLN A 118 -14.90 5.15 -12.48
CA GLN A 118 -14.93 5.53 -13.88
C GLN A 118 -14.73 7.03 -14.08
N LEU A 119 -15.33 7.88 -13.24
CA LEU A 119 -15.13 9.33 -13.32
C LEU A 119 -13.68 9.74 -13.07
N VAL A 120 -13.00 9.09 -12.11
CA VAL A 120 -11.57 9.33 -11.86
C VAL A 120 -10.73 8.81 -13.01
N ASN A 121 -11.02 7.61 -13.51
CA ASN A 121 -10.28 7.00 -14.61
C ASN A 121 -10.34 7.84 -15.90
N ASN A 122 -11.48 8.42 -16.18
CA ASN A 122 -11.70 9.26 -17.37
C ASN A 122 -11.31 10.73 -17.15
N ASN A 123 -10.77 11.09 -15.99
CA ASN A 123 -10.45 12.48 -15.60
C ASN A 123 -11.64 13.44 -15.79
N VAL A 124 -12.85 13.00 -15.49
CA VAL A 124 -14.07 13.78 -15.70
C VAL A 124 -14.39 14.64 -14.48
N GLY A 125 -14.41 15.97 -14.71
CA GLY A 125 -15.02 16.97 -13.84
C GLY A 125 -14.34 17.19 -12.48
N SER A 126 -15.05 17.92 -11.62
CA SER A 126 -14.55 18.36 -10.32
C SER A 126 -14.20 17.22 -9.33
N ILE A 127 -14.82 16.04 -9.50
CA ILE A 127 -14.55 14.88 -8.63
C ILE A 127 -13.14 14.37 -8.87
N SER A 128 -12.70 14.23 -10.12
CA SER A 128 -11.33 13.81 -10.45
C SER A 128 -10.29 14.79 -9.88
N LEU A 129 -10.50 16.10 -10.12
CA LEU A 129 -9.60 17.14 -9.61
C LEU A 129 -9.56 17.19 -8.08
N LEU A 130 -10.70 16.99 -7.40
CA LEU A 130 -10.75 16.95 -5.94
C LEU A 130 -9.99 15.74 -5.41
N VAL A 131 -10.23 14.56 -5.97
CA VAL A 131 -9.58 13.30 -5.54
C VAL A 131 -8.07 13.37 -5.79
N GLU A 132 -7.63 13.92 -6.91
CA GLU A 132 -6.22 14.15 -7.22
C GLU A 132 -5.59 15.15 -6.24
N LYS A 133 -6.24 16.30 -6.01
CA LYS A 133 -5.75 17.34 -5.10
C LYS A 133 -5.51 16.85 -3.68
N ILE A 134 -6.38 15.98 -3.17
CA ILE A 134 -6.20 15.36 -1.85
C ILE A 134 -5.43 14.02 -1.90
N GLY A 135 -4.99 13.63 -3.11
CA GLY A 135 -4.16 12.44 -3.33
C GLY A 135 -4.87 11.11 -3.05
N LEU A 136 -6.15 11.00 -3.37
CA LEU A 136 -6.98 9.81 -3.16
C LEU A 136 -7.41 9.14 -4.46
N GLN A 137 -6.57 9.16 -5.50
CA GLN A 137 -6.89 8.59 -6.82
C GLN A 137 -7.40 7.14 -6.74
N SER A 138 -6.86 6.36 -5.79
CA SER A 138 -7.26 4.96 -5.56
C SER A 138 -8.44 4.78 -4.61
N PHE A 139 -9.07 5.87 -4.12
CA PHE A 139 -10.12 5.76 -3.11
C PHE A 139 -11.32 4.94 -3.59
N PHE A 140 -11.88 5.25 -4.76
CA PHE A 140 -13.07 4.56 -5.25
C PHE A 140 -12.81 3.10 -5.60
N ALA A 141 -11.67 2.80 -6.25
CA ALA A 141 -11.28 1.42 -6.55
C ALA A 141 -11.03 0.63 -5.25
N GLY A 142 -10.30 1.20 -4.29
CA GLY A 142 -10.07 0.60 -2.99
C GLY A 142 -11.36 0.42 -2.18
N TYR A 143 -12.31 1.37 -2.26
CA TYR A 143 -13.60 1.26 -1.60
C TYR A 143 -14.45 0.15 -2.20
N PHE A 144 -14.48 0.03 -3.52
CA PHE A 144 -15.15 -1.08 -4.20
C PHE A 144 -14.60 -2.44 -3.77
N ALA A 145 -13.27 -2.61 -3.76
CA ALA A 145 -12.62 -3.83 -3.28
C ALA A 145 -12.93 -4.11 -1.79
N TYR A 146 -12.95 -3.07 -0.95
CA TYR A 146 -13.34 -3.19 0.46
C TYR A 146 -14.77 -3.72 0.63
N LEU A 147 -15.72 -3.24 -0.18
CA LEU A 147 -17.11 -3.70 -0.17
C LEU A 147 -17.24 -5.15 -0.66
N ILE A 148 -16.48 -5.56 -1.68
CA ILE A 148 -16.35 -6.98 -2.08
C ILE A 148 -15.89 -7.81 -0.88
N GLY A 149 -14.85 -7.40 -0.18
CA GLY A 149 -14.37 -8.07 1.02
C GLY A 149 -15.44 -8.20 2.13
N MET A 150 -16.30 -7.20 2.29
CA MET A 150 -17.44 -7.27 3.23
C MET A 150 -18.47 -8.33 2.84
N ILE A 151 -18.69 -8.56 1.54
CA ILE A 151 -19.58 -9.61 1.03
C ILE A 151 -18.94 -10.99 1.21
N LEU A 152 -17.68 -11.13 0.82
CA LEU A 152 -16.94 -12.39 0.87
C LEU A 152 -16.68 -12.91 2.28
N LYS A 153 -16.76 -12.03 3.29
CA LYS A 153 -16.63 -12.43 4.70
C LYS A 153 -17.68 -13.46 5.13
N LYS A 154 -18.76 -13.68 4.37
CA LYS A 154 -19.78 -14.68 4.73
C LYS A 154 -19.20 -16.09 4.58
N THR A 155 -19.45 -16.90 5.61
CA THR A 155 -18.97 -18.28 5.72
C THR A 155 -19.35 -19.18 4.53
N THR A 156 -20.52 -18.94 3.93
CA THR A 156 -21.03 -19.72 2.77
C THR A 156 -20.10 -19.67 1.57
N TYR A 157 -19.56 -18.50 1.21
CA TYR A 157 -18.62 -18.40 0.09
C TYR A 157 -17.28 -19.08 0.37
N MET A 158 -16.80 -18.96 1.61
CA MET A 158 -15.57 -19.62 2.05
C MET A 158 -15.73 -21.16 2.06
N GLN A 159 -16.89 -21.66 2.46
CA GLN A 159 -17.19 -23.12 2.43
C GLN A 159 -17.21 -23.64 1.00
N PHE A 160 -17.85 -22.91 0.06
CA PHE A 160 -17.85 -23.29 -1.36
C PHE A 160 -16.42 -23.40 -1.94
N VAL A 161 -15.55 -22.42 -1.67
CA VAL A 161 -14.16 -22.44 -2.12
C VAL A 161 -13.39 -23.62 -1.50
N LYS A 162 -13.64 -23.94 -0.23
CA LYS A 162 -13.03 -25.12 0.42
C LYS A 162 -13.49 -26.46 -0.20
N GLN A 163 -14.75 -26.58 -0.55
CA GLN A 163 -15.31 -27.79 -1.16
C GLN A 163 -14.78 -28.02 -2.60
N HIS A 164 -14.52 -26.93 -3.33
CA HIS A 164 -14.09 -26.94 -4.73
C HIS A 164 -12.68 -26.37 -4.92
N THR A 165 -11.77 -26.67 -3.99
CA THR A 165 -10.44 -26.05 -3.90
C THR A 165 -9.65 -26.14 -5.22
N LEU A 166 -9.55 -27.32 -5.85
CA LEU A 166 -8.78 -27.51 -7.09
C LEU A 166 -9.38 -26.72 -8.26
N SER A 167 -10.69 -26.84 -8.46
CA SER A 167 -11.39 -26.11 -9.54
C SER A 167 -11.28 -24.60 -9.35
N CYS A 168 -11.47 -24.10 -8.13
CA CYS A 168 -11.31 -22.69 -7.82
C CYS A 168 -9.86 -22.21 -8.00
N PHE A 169 -8.86 -23.04 -7.66
CA PHE A 169 -7.45 -22.72 -7.86
C PHE A 169 -7.12 -22.59 -9.36
N LEU A 170 -7.50 -23.59 -10.15
CA LEU A 170 -7.25 -23.60 -11.60
C LEU A 170 -7.98 -22.45 -12.29
N LEU A 171 -9.27 -22.25 -12.01
CA LEU A 171 -10.06 -21.16 -12.58
C LEU A 171 -9.49 -19.77 -12.21
N SER A 172 -9.08 -19.58 -10.96
CA SER A 172 -8.51 -18.29 -10.55
C SER A 172 -7.12 -18.08 -11.13
N GLY A 173 -6.27 -19.10 -11.18
CA GLY A 173 -4.94 -18.99 -11.78
C GLY A 173 -4.99 -18.73 -13.28
N VAL A 174 -5.72 -19.55 -14.02
CA VAL A 174 -5.90 -19.36 -15.49
C VAL A 174 -6.62 -18.05 -15.78
N GLY A 175 -7.68 -17.72 -15.01
CA GLY A 175 -8.40 -16.47 -15.19
C GLY A 175 -7.52 -15.23 -15.02
N LEU A 176 -6.66 -15.20 -14.00
CA LEU A 176 -5.70 -14.09 -13.80
C LEU A 176 -4.66 -14.02 -14.93
N LEU A 177 -4.17 -15.16 -15.43
CA LEU A 177 -3.27 -15.19 -16.57
C LEU A 177 -3.93 -14.61 -17.82
N LEU A 178 -5.17 -15.01 -18.12
CA LEU A 178 -5.92 -14.48 -19.26
C LEU A 178 -6.21 -12.99 -19.11
N LEU A 179 -6.61 -12.53 -17.91
CA LEU A 179 -6.87 -11.12 -17.66
C LEU A 179 -5.62 -10.24 -17.84
N ASN A 180 -4.42 -10.77 -17.59
CA ASN A 180 -3.17 -10.03 -17.82
C ASN A 180 -2.93 -9.66 -19.28
N PHE A 181 -3.54 -10.36 -20.25
CA PHE A 181 -3.50 -10.00 -21.68
C PHE A 181 -4.55 -8.96 -22.06
N ILE A 182 -5.58 -8.74 -21.22
CA ILE A 182 -6.70 -7.82 -21.51
C ILE A 182 -6.38 -6.42 -21.04
N GLY A 183 -5.72 -6.26 -19.88
CA GLY A 183 -5.51 -4.92 -19.34
C GLY A 183 -4.64 -4.88 -18.09
N LYS A 184 -4.44 -3.67 -17.58
CA LYS A 184 -3.60 -3.38 -16.41
C LYS A 184 -4.38 -2.63 -15.33
N ILE A 185 -4.02 -2.88 -14.08
CA ILE A 185 -4.55 -2.15 -12.92
C ILE A 185 -3.41 -1.36 -12.29
N GLN A 186 -3.52 -0.05 -12.23
CA GLN A 186 -2.56 0.85 -11.60
C GLN A 186 -3.23 1.65 -10.49
N LEU A 187 -3.44 1.02 -9.34
CA LEU A 187 -4.19 1.62 -8.23
C LEU A 187 -3.54 2.88 -7.64
N ASN A 188 -2.23 3.02 -7.72
CA ASN A 188 -1.51 4.21 -7.24
C ASN A 188 -1.91 5.51 -7.97
N VAL A 189 -2.32 5.40 -9.23
CA VAL A 189 -2.83 6.52 -10.04
C VAL A 189 -4.34 6.43 -10.29
N GLY A 190 -5.02 5.47 -9.68
CA GLY A 190 -6.46 5.26 -9.84
C GLY A 190 -6.88 4.69 -11.20
N HIS A 191 -5.92 4.29 -12.04
CA HIS A 191 -6.23 3.76 -13.37
C HIS A 191 -6.72 2.30 -13.30
N VAL A 192 -7.89 2.07 -13.87
CA VAL A 192 -8.53 0.76 -14.00
C VAL A 192 -9.21 0.68 -15.34
N GLU A 193 -8.93 -0.33 -16.15
CA GLU A 193 -9.53 -0.48 -17.51
C GLU A 193 -11.06 -0.36 -17.47
N ASN A 194 -11.69 -1.16 -16.62
CA ASN A 194 -13.13 -1.04 -16.33
C ASN A 194 -13.47 -1.72 -15.00
N VAL A 195 -14.67 -1.44 -14.50
CA VAL A 195 -15.16 -1.95 -13.21
C VAL A 195 -15.25 -3.48 -13.19
N ALA A 196 -15.74 -4.11 -14.29
CA ALA A 196 -15.89 -5.56 -14.36
C ALA A 196 -14.52 -6.27 -14.35
N PHE A 197 -13.55 -5.73 -15.11
CA PHE A 197 -12.17 -6.20 -15.11
C PHE A 197 -11.54 -6.13 -13.71
N PHE A 198 -11.70 -4.99 -13.02
CA PHE A 198 -11.22 -4.81 -11.66
C PHE A 198 -11.88 -5.74 -10.66
N ALA A 199 -13.21 -5.88 -10.72
CA ALA A 199 -13.97 -6.76 -9.84
C ALA A 199 -13.56 -8.21 -10.00
N LEU A 200 -13.45 -8.68 -11.25
CA LEU A 200 -13.07 -10.06 -11.58
C LEU A 200 -11.64 -10.36 -11.15
N SER A 201 -10.69 -9.48 -11.48
CA SER A 201 -9.28 -9.63 -11.09
C SER A 201 -9.11 -9.65 -9.57
N SER A 202 -9.82 -8.77 -8.86
CA SER A 202 -9.77 -8.72 -7.39
C SER A 202 -10.36 -9.98 -6.75
N LEU A 203 -11.46 -10.50 -7.30
CA LEU A 203 -12.11 -11.71 -6.81
C LEU A 203 -11.23 -12.95 -7.03
N LEU A 204 -10.72 -13.12 -8.25
CA LEU A 204 -9.84 -14.25 -8.59
C LEU A 204 -8.54 -14.23 -7.78
N GLY A 205 -7.93 -13.04 -7.62
CA GLY A 205 -6.74 -12.88 -6.78
C GLY A 205 -7.00 -13.23 -5.32
N TRP A 206 -8.13 -12.81 -4.77
CA TRP A 206 -8.53 -13.17 -3.41
C TRP A 206 -8.73 -14.69 -3.24
N ILE A 207 -9.45 -15.33 -4.18
CA ILE A 207 -9.68 -16.79 -4.16
C ILE A 207 -8.35 -17.55 -4.18
N LEU A 208 -7.44 -17.16 -5.07
CA LEU A 208 -6.13 -17.80 -5.20
C LEU A 208 -5.32 -17.74 -3.91
N ILE A 209 -5.19 -16.52 -3.33
CA ILE A 209 -4.45 -16.31 -2.07
C ILE A 209 -5.11 -17.07 -0.92
N TYR A 210 -6.45 -17.06 -0.84
CA TYR A 210 -7.18 -17.79 0.17
C TYR A 210 -6.91 -19.29 0.10
N ILE A 211 -6.97 -19.91 -1.09
CA ILE A 211 -6.69 -21.34 -1.29
C ILE A 211 -5.25 -21.67 -0.88
N VAL A 212 -4.27 -20.89 -1.31
CA VAL A 212 -2.87 -21.08 -0.93
C VAL A 212 -2.70 -21.03 0.59
N SER A 213 -3.37 -20.07 1.25
CA SER A 213 -3.28 -19.91 2.71
C SER A 213 -3.87 -21.06 3.51
N ILE A 214 -4.93 -21.72 3.03
CA ILE A 214 -5.58 -22.82 3.76
C ILE A 214 -4.91 -24.18 3.51
N ASN A 215 -4.20 -24.36 2.39
CA ASN A 215 -3.62 -25.66 2.00
C ASN A 215 -2.14 -25.81 2.40
N SER A 216 -1.45 -24.74 2.76
CA SER A 216 -0.05 -24.79 3.16
C SER A 216 0.19 -24.10 4.49
N LYS A 217 0.35 -24.89 5.56
CA LYS A 217 0.63 -24.35 6.91
C LYS A 217 1.93 -23.54 6.97
N TRP A 218 2.96 -23.96 6.26
CA TRP A 218 4.23 -23.26 6.22
C TRP A 218 4.11 -21.91 5.49
N ILE A 219 3.51 -21.91 4.30
CA ILE A 219 3.26 -20.68 3.53
C ILE A 219 2.35 -19.76 4.34
N ALA A 220 1.30 -20.30 4.97
CA ALA A 220 0.40 -19.51 5.81
C ALA A 220 1.15 -18.81 6.94
N SER A 221 2.06 -19.49 7.64
CA SER A 221 2.86 -18.89 8.72
C SER A 221 3.78 -17.78 8.21
N CYS A 222 4.45 -18.00 7.07
CA CYS A 222 5.29 -16.98 6.44
C CYS A 222 4.48 -15.74 6.02
N VAL A 223 3.34 -15.97 5.32
CA VAL A 223 2.45 -14.90 4.86
C VAL A 223 1.82 -14.15 6.04
N GLU A 224 1.45 -14.86 7.10
CA GLU A 224 0.93 -14.25 8.33
C GLU A 224 1.98 -13.35 9.00
N TYR A 225 3.24 -13.82 9.10
CA TYR A 225 4.34 -13.02 9.63
C TYR A 225 4.58 -11.76 8.80
N ILE A 226 4.66 -11.90 7.46
CA ILE A 226 4.79 -10.79 6.52
C ILE A 226 3.61 -9.81 6.68
N GLY A 227 2.38 -10.34 6.75
CA GLY A 227 1.16 -9.55 6.91
C GLY A 227 1.14 -8.74 8.22
N ARG A 228 1.55 -9.33 9.34
CA ARG A 228 1.65 -8.65 10.64
C ARG A 228 2.69 -7.52 10.64
N HIS A 229 3.74 -7.65 9.83
CA HIS A 229 4.84 -6.67 9.72
C HIS A 229 4.79 -5.85 8.42
N SER A 230 3.67 -5.91 7.68
CA SER A 230 3.50 -5.27 6.36
C SER A 230 3.74 -3.75 6.37
N VAL A 231 3.53 -3.08 7.50
CA VAL A 231 3.80 -1.63 7.63
C VAL A 231 5.28 -1.32 7.44
N TRP A 232 6.20 -2.16 7.94
CA TRP A 232 7.64 -2.02 7.72
C TRP A 232 8.00 -2.20 6.25
N ILE A 233 7.44 -3.22 5.61
CA ILE A 233 7.63 -3.46 4.18
C ILE A 233 7.10 -2.27 3.38
N LEU A 234 5.87 -1.85 3.64
CA LEU A 234 5.24 -0.74 2.95
C LEU A 234 6.03 0.56 3.09
N GLY A 235 6.59 0.80 4.28
CA GLY A 235 7.36 2.01 4.55
C GLY A 235 8.77 2.02 3.98
N LEU A 236 9.44 0.88 3.90
CA LEU A 236 10.89 0.83 3.66
C LEU A 236 11.33 0.10 2.38
N HIS A 237 10.43 -0.58 1.65
CA HIS A 237 10.87 -1.38 0.49
C HIS A 237 11.54 -0.54 -0.61
N PHE A 238 11.08 0.69 -0.91
CA PHE A 238 11.74 1.56 -1.88
C PHE A 238 13.14 1.99 -1.43
N LEU A 239 13.34 2.20 -0.13
CA LEU A 239 14.69 2.42 0.41
C LEU A 239 15.53 1.15 0.30
N SER A 240 14.95 -0.01 0.57
CA SER A 240 15.63 -1.31 0.45
C SER A 240 16.03 -1.62 -1.00
N PHE A 241 15.28 -1.16 -1.98
CA PHE A 241 15.64 -1.29 -3.40
C PHE A 241 16.97 -0.61 -3.74
N LYS A 242 17.37 0.42 -2.98
CA LYS A 242 18.67 1.07 -3.17
C LYS A 242 19.85 0.13 -2.90
N ILE A 243 19.66 -0.89 -2.07
CA ILE A 243 20.68 -1.94 -1.84
C ILE A 243 20.94 -2.70 -3.14
N VAL A 244 19.87 -3.11 -3.84
CA VAL A 244 19.99 -3.82 -5.13
C VAL A 244 20.63 -2.92 -6.18
N THR A 245 20.18 -1.67 -6.28
CA THR A 245 20.74 -0.68 -7.20
C THR A 245 22.23 -0.46 -6.93
N MET A 246 22.63 -0.33 -5.66
CA MET A 246 24.04 -0.15 -5.27
C MET A 246 24.91 -1.36 -5.66
N VAL A 247 24.41 -2.58 -5.49
CA VAL A 247 25.10 -3.80 -5.91
C VAL A 247 25.20 -3.85 -7.44
N TYR A 248 24.12 -3.51 -8.15
CA TYR A 248 24.10 -3.45 -9.61
C TYR A 248 25.15 -2.49 -10.17
N LEU A 249 25.25 -1.28 -9.62
CA LEU A 249 26.24 -0.28 -10.03
C LEU A 249 27.70 -0.72 -9.81
N LYS A 250 27.95 -1.57 -8.80
CA LYS A 250 29.28 -2.16 -8.60
C LYS A 250 29.64 -3.24 -9.63
N ILE A 251 28.61 -3.95 -10.13
CA ILE A 251 28.81 -5.04 -11.12
C ILE A 251 28.86 -4.47 -12.55
N VAL A 252 28.11 -3.40 -12.81
CA VAL A 252 28.00 -2.75 -14.14
C VAL A 252 28.37 -1.27 -14.01
N PRO A 253 29.68 -0.94 -13.88
CA PRO A 253 30.13 0.45 -13.66
C PRO A 253 29.83 1.39 -14.82
N GLU A 254 29.73 0.88 -16.05
CA GLU A 254 29.47 1.64 -17.27
C GLU A 254 28.00 1.98 -17.50
N SER A 255 27.11 1.60 -16.57
CA SER A 255 25.69 1.90 -16.72
C SER A 255 25.42 3.40 -16.52
N ASN A 256 24.51 3.96 -17.34
CA ASN A 256 24.02 5.34 -17.18
C ASN A 256 23.07 5.52 -15.99
N VAL A 257 22.88 4.47 -15.20
CA VAL A 257 22.00 4.46 -14.03
C VAL A 257 22.71 5.07 -12.82
N THR A 258 21.97 5.80 -12.02
CA THR A 258 22.46 6.35 -10.74
C THR A 258 21.78 5.66 -9.57
N LEU A 259 22.33 5.82 -8.35
CA LEU A 259 21.71 5.33 -7.12
C LEU A 259 20.32 5.96 -6.89
N ALA A 260 20.07 7.13 -7.49
CA ALA A 260 18.79 7.82 -7.43
C ALA A 260 17.67 7.17 -8.28
N ALA A 261 17.97 6.17 -9.12
CA ALA A 261 16.97 5.46 -9.93
C ALA A 261 15.74 5.06 -9.08
N TYR A 262 14.53 5.36 -9.56
CA TYR A 262 13.30 5.17 -8.79
C TYR A 262 12.14 4.71 -9.70
N PRO A 263 11.33 3.77 -9.25
CA PRO A 263 11.49 2.96 -8.02
C PRO A 263 12.60 1.92 -8.13
N VAL A 264 12.94 1.48 -9.35
CA VAL A 264 13.89 0.41 -9.67
C VAL A 264 14.72 0.80 -10.91
N VAL A 265 15.76 0.03 -11.19
CA VAL A 265 16.50 0.11 -12.46
C VAL A 265 15.71 -0.64 -13.52
N TYR A 266 15.22 0.08 -14.53
CA TYR A 266 14.40 -0.50 -15.62
C TYR A 266 15.21 -1.16 -16.74
N GLU A 267 16.50 -0.86 -16.86
CA GLU A 267 17.36 -1.38 -17.95
C GLU A 267 17.56 -2.91 -17.88
N ASN A 268 17.34 -3.53 -16.73
CA ASN A 268 17.54 -4.96 -16.53
C ASN A 268 16.33 -5.64 -15.87
N ASN A 269 15.49 -6.25 -16.71
CA ASN A 269 14.31 -6.98 -16.25
C ASN A 269 14.60 -8.21 -15.35
N ARG A 270 15.84 -8.70 -15.30
CA ARG A 270 16.20 -9.85 -14.48
C ARG A 270 16.37 -9.51 -13.00
N LEU A 271 16.50 -8.23 -12.67
CA LEU A 271 16.66 -7.77 -11.28
C LEU A 271 15.37 -7.84 -10.43
N TRP A 272 14.21 -8.11 -11.03
CA TRP A 272 12.94 -8.10 -10.30
C TRP A 272 12.90 -9.06 -9.11
N ILE A 273 13.55 -10.24 -9.22
CA ILE A 273 13.63 -11.21 -8.11
C ILE A 273 14.43 -10.62 -6.95
N ALA A 274 15.58 -9.99 -7.25
CA ALA A 274 16.40 -9.35 -6.22
C ALA A 274 15.64 -8.19 -5.53
N TYR A 275 14.95 -7.36 -6.29
CA TYR A 275 14.10 -6.29 -5.75
C TYR A 275 12.97 -6.85 -4.87
N MET A 276 12.29 -7.91 -5.31
CA MET A 276 11.24 -8.57 -4.53
C MET A 276 11.78 -9.11 -3.21
N LEU A 277 12.87 -9.87 -3.23
CA LEU A 277 13.44 -10.48 -2.03
C LEU A 277 13.97 -9.44 -1.07
N ILE A 278 14.79 -8.51 -1.51
CA ILE A 278 15.37 -7.45 -0.66
C ILE A 278 14.29 -6.49 -0.16
N GLY A 279 13.30 -6.17 -1.00
CA GLY A 279 12.17 -5.33 -0.61
C GLY A 279 11.27 -5.91 0.49
N ILE A 280 11.31 -7.23 0.70
CA ILE A 280 10.62 -7.90 1.80
C ILE A 280 11.57 -8.11 2.98
N ILE A 281 12.73 -8.72 2.75
CA ILE A 281 13.64 -9.18 3.81
C ILE A 281 14.24 -8.01 4.58
N ALA A 282 14.77 -6.99 3.89
CA ALA A 282 15.45 -5.89 4.57
C ALA A 282 14.51 -5.07 5.49
N PRO A 283 13.28 -4.69 5.09
CA PRO A 283 12.35 -4.05 5.99
C PRO A 283 11.94 -4.90 7.19
N LEU A 284 11.79 -6.22 7.01
CA LEU A 284 11.47 -7.14 8.10
C LEU A 284 12.61 -7.24 9.10
N LEU A 285 13.86 -7.26 8.64
CA LEU A 285 15.05 -7.23 9.51
C LEU A 285 15.11 -5.92 10.31
N VAL A 286 14.86 -4.78 9.67
CA VAL A 286 14.80 -3.48 10.37
C VAL A 286 13.70 -3.51 11.44
N GLY A 287 12.52 -3.99 11.12
CA GLY A 287 11.41 -4.13 12.07
C GLY A 287 11.75 -5.05 13.24
N TYR A 288 12.42 -6.18 12.98
CA TYR A 288 12.87 -7.11 14.02
C TYR A 288 13.90 -6.48 14.97
N ILE A 289 14.91 -5.81 14.40
CA ILE A 289 15.94 -5.10 15.19
C ILE A 289 15.28 -4.00 16.03
N TRP A 290 14.36 -3.23 15.45
CA TRP A 290 13.62 -2.20 16.15
C TRP A 290 12.84 -2.75 17.35
N HIS A 291 12.12 -3.85 17.17
CA HIS A 291 11.37 -4.49 18.25
C HIS A 291 12.28 -5.00 19.36
N LYS A 292 13.43 -5.62 19.03
CA LYS A 292 14.41 -6.06 20.03
C LYS A 292 14.99 -4.89 20.82
N LEU A 293 15.40 -3.83 20.12
CA LEU A 293 15.95 -2.63 20.75
C LEU A 293 14.93 -1.99 21.70
N PHE A 294 13.70 -1.84 21.25
CA PHE A 294 12.64 -1.25 22.06
C PHE A 294 12.29 -2.09 23.29
N SER A 295 12.23 -3.40 23.16
CA SER A 295 12.00 -4.32 24.28
C SER A 295 13.15 -4.27 25.31
N PHE A 296 14.39 -4.18 24.83
CA PHE A 296 15.56 -4.02 25.69
C PHE A 296 15.54 -2.70 26.47
N LEU A 297 15.26 -1.58 25.79
CA LEU A 297 15.16 -0.27 26.45
C LEU A 297 14.07 -0.26 27.52
N LYS A 298 12.92 -0.86 27.22
CA LYS A 298 11.80 -0.97 28.17
C LYS A 298 12.16 -1.83 29.40
N SER A 299 12.91 -2.90 29.22
CA SER A 299 13.38 -3.72 30.34
C SER A 299 14.36 -2.96 31.24
N MET A 300 15.26 -2.15 30.67
CA MET A 300 16.15 -1.28 31.41
C MET A 300 15.42 -0.20 32.23
N GLU A 301 14.37 0.39 31.67
CA GLU A 301 13.54 1.39 32.34
C GLU A 301 12.79 0.80 33.56
N ILE A 302 12.25 -0.42 33.42
CA ILE A 302 11.63 -1.16 34.54
C ILE A 302 12.66 -1.46 35.61
N TYR A 303 13.87 -1.86 35.25
CA TYR A 303 14.93 -2.15 36.22
C TYR A 303 15.36 -0.90 37.02
N ARG A 304 15.45 0.25 36.31
CA ARG A 304 15.79 1.55 36.93
C ARG A 304 14.70 2.08 37.88
N ASN A 305 13.44 1.76 37.59
CA ASN A 305 12.33 2.23 38.44
C ASN A 305 12.09 1.34 39.65
N ASN A 306 12.72 0.15 39.70
CA ASN A 306 12.60 -0.82 40.82
C ASN A 306 13.89 -0.86 41.70
N ALA A 307 14.95 -0.14 41.31
CA ALA A 307 16.17 0.07 42.09
C ALA A 307 16.17 1.42 42.78
#